data_e9c74e0e0619eeeb0715732220faa5f2
#
_entry.id   e9c74e0e0619eeeb0715732220faa5f2
#
_cell.length_a   1.000
_cell.length_b   1.000
_cell.length_c   1.000
_cell.angle_alpha   90.00
_cell.angle_beta   90.00
_cell.angle_gamma   90.00
#
_symmetry.space_group_name_H-M   'P 1'
#
loop_
_entity.id
_entity.type
_entity.pdbx_description
1 polymer ?
#
loop_
_entity_poly.entity_id
_entity_poly.type
_entity_poly.pdbx_seq_one_letter_code
_entity_poly.pdbx_strand_id
1 'polypeptide(L)'
;MKSGKNSARGGEHLVKVKLYQQVALTRDLPEHGLHKGDVAVVVEHLPATPATGGEEGYALEVFNAVGETIAVVMVPASAVKPLTEDEILQVRPLSPTE
;
A
#
# COMPACT_ATOMS: atom_id res chain seq x y z
N MET A 1 -8.83 22.99 11.71
CA MET A 1 -8.66 22.89 11.24
C MET A 1 -8.14 22.65 10.52
N LYS A 2 -8.25 22.57 10.49
CA LYS A 2 -7.87 22.33 9.78
C LYS A 2 -7.73 22.03 8.88
N SER A 3 -7.86 21.92 8.66
CA SER A 3 -7.81 21.66 7.78
C SER A 3 -7.80 21.47 6.83
N GLY A 4 -7.92 21.40 6.72
CA GLY A 4 -8.03 21.28 5.81
C GLY A 4 -7.95 21.14 5.03
N LYS A 5 -8.05 21.33 5.08
CA LYS A 5 -8.03 21.30 4.26
C LYS A 5 -7.80 21.02 3.34
N ASN A 6 -7.83 20.98 3.10
CA ASN A 6 -7.67 20.73 2.21
C ASN A 6 -7.62 20.29 1.35
N SER A 7 -7.75 20.17 1.43
CA SER A 7 -7.79 19.81 0.67
C SER A 7 -7.90 19.43 -0.17
N ALA A 8 -8.15 19.32 -0.48
CA ALA A 8 -8.31 18.96 -1.24
C ALA A 8 -8.49 18.81 -2.10
N ARG A 9 -8.45 18.82 -2.62
CA ARG A 9 -8.63 18.63 -3.43
C ARG A 9 -8.26 17.97 -4.19
N GLY A 10 -8.49 17.72 -4.73
CA GLY A 10 -8.39 17.15 -5.67
C GLY A 10 -7.43 16.50 -6.03
N GLY A 11 -6.78 16.74 -6.17
CA GLY A 11 -5.91 16.09 -6.67
C GLY A 11 -5.40 15.22 -5.93
N GLU A 12 -5.93 15.42 -5.15
CA GLU A 12 -5.59 14.80 -4.38
C GLU A 12 -5.44 13.49 -4.43
N HIS A 13 -5.94 12.92 -4.93
CA HIS A 13 -5.68 11.62 -5.24
C HIS A 13 -4.26 11.37 -5.58
N LEU A 14 -3.47 12.36 -5.57
CA LEU A 14 -2.10 12.21 -5.84
C LEU A 14 -1.27 12.24 -4.59
N VAL A 15 -1.68 11.49 -3.59
CA VAL A 15 -0.88 11.36 -2.40
C VAL A 15 0.39 10.63 -2.77
N LYS A 16 1.51 11.27 -2.58
CA LYS A 16 2.79 10.66 -2.82
C LYS A 16 3.21 9.85 -1.63
N VAL A 17 3.63 8.63 -1.90
CA VAL A 17 4.15 7.75 -0.87
C VAL A 17 5.66 7.76 -0.99
N LYS A 18 6.32 7.94 0.16
CA LYS A 18 7.77 8.01 0.19
C LYS A 18 8.37 6.64 0.37
N LEU A 19 9.65 6.50 -0.02
CA LEU A 19 10.37 5.26 0.22
C LEU A 19 10.38 4.98 1.72
N TYR A 20 10.24 3.69 2.04
CA TYR A 20 10.24 3.16 3.39
C TYR A 20 9.07 3.60 4.25
N GLN A 21 8.06 4.20 3.64
CA GLN A 21 6.82 4.53 4.31
C GLN A 21 5.93 3.29 4.36
N GLN A 22 5.21 3.13 5.49
CA GLN A 22 4.21 2.09 5.61
C GLN A 22 2.94 2.49 4.86
N VAL A 23 2.35 1.52 4.19
CA VAL A 23 1.12 1.71 3.44
C VAL A 23 0.20 0.52 3.70
N ALA A 24 -1.07 0.69 3.39
CA ALA A 24 -2.04 -0.40 3.43
C ALA A 24 -2.58 -0.64 2.03
N LEU A 25 -2.93 -1.88 1.75
CA LEU A 25 -3.56 -2.21 0.47
C LEU A 25 -4.98 -1.68 0.45
N THR A 26 -5.39 -1.14 -0.69
CA THR A 26 -6.75 -0.63 -0.87
C THR A 26 -7.70 -1.68 -1.40
N ARG A 27 -7.16 -2.82 -1.82
CA ARG A 27 -7.96 -3.90 -2.37
C ARG A 27 -7.22 -5.21 -2.20
N ASP A 28 -7.92 -6.31 -2.40
CA ASP A 28 -7.31 -7.62 -2.37
C ASP A 28 -6.39 -7.80 -3.57
N LEU A 29 -5.30 -8.52 -3.35
CA LEU A 29 -4.37 -8.92 -4.41
C LEU A 29 -4.23 -10.43 -4.32
N PRO A 30 -5.21 -11.19 -4.82
CA PRO A 30 -5.19 -12.65 -4.64
C PRO A 30 -4.00 -13.31 -5.29
N GLU A 31 -3.46 -12.75 -6.35
CA GLU A 31 -2.29 -13.32 -7.00
C GLU A 31 -1.06 -13.29 -6.09
N HIS A 32 -1.09 -12.46 -5.06
CA HIS A 32 0.00 -12.36 -4.08
C HIS A 32 -0.40 -12.92 -2.72
N GLY A 33 -1.62 -13.41 -2.59
CA GLY A 33 -2.12 -13.87 -1.30
C GLY A 33 -2.35 -12.74 -0.31
N LEU A 34 -2.55 -11.53 -0.78
CA LEU A 34 -2.69 -10.35 0.06
C LEU A 34 -4.11 -9.85 0.04
N HIS A 35 -4.51 -9.22 1.14
CA HIS A 35 -5.87 -8.75 1.34
C HIS A 35 -5.90 -7.25 1.55
N LYS A 36 -7.02 -6.64 1.20
CA LYS A 36 -7.26 -5.24 1.52
C LYS A 36 -6.98 -5.00 3.00
N GLY A 37 -6.22 -3.95 3.29
CA GLY A 37 -5.87 -3.63 4.66
C GLY A 37 -4.55 -4.20 5.13
N ASP A 38 -3.96 -5.12 4.38
CA ASP A 38 -2.63 -5.61 4.72
C ASP A 38 -1.63 -4.46 4.61
N VAL A 39 -0.64 -4.46 5.50
CA VAL A 39 0.33 -3.38 5.62
C VAL A 39 1.67 -3.84 5.05
N ALA A 40 2.33 -2.95 4.35
CA ALA A 40 3.64 -3.22 3.78
C ALA A 40 4.46 -1.94 3.77
N VAL A 41 5.72 -2.05 3.37
CA VAL A 41 6.63 -0.92 3.32
C VAL A 41 7.04 -0.71 1.87
N VAL A 42 6.99 0.53 1.40
CA VAL A 42 7.42 0.88 0.05
C VAL A 42 8.93 0.86 0.00
N VAL A 43 9.50 0.04 -0.89
CA VAL A 43 10.95 -0.05 -1.01
C VAL A 43 11.46 0.46 -2.34
N GLU A 44 10.56 0.69 -3.31
CA GLU A 44 10.98 1.24 -4.60
C GLU A 44 9.79 1.88 -5.29
N HIS A 45 10.04 2.98 -5.98
CA HIS A 45 9.06 3.59 -6.87
C HIS A 45 9.27 3.03 -8.27
N LEU A 46 8.19 2.65 -8.94
CA LEU A 46 8.25 2.09 -10.27
C LEU A 46 7.61 3.08 -11.24
N PRO A 47 8.32 3.42 -12.32
CA PRO A 47 7.77 4.41 -13.26
C PRO A 47 6.59 3.83 -14.04
N ALA A 48 5.73 4.73 -14.51
CA ALA A 48 4.66 4.35 -15.41
C ALA A 48 5.25 3.91 -16.73
N THR A 49 4.67 2.88 -17.32
CA THR A 49 5.08 2.39 -18.64
C THR A 49 3.83 2.03 -19.43
N PRO A 50 3.95 1.85 -20.76
CA PRO A 50 2.80 1.37 -21.51
C PRO A 50 2.28 0.03 -21.02
N ALA A 51 3.17 -0.83 -20.52
CA ALA A 51 2.75 -2.14 -20.00
C ALA A 51 1.90 -2.02 -18.75
N THR A 52 2.03 -0.91 -18.01
CA THR A 52 1.23 -0.70 -16.80
C THR A 52 0.01 0.16 -17.07
N GLY A 53 -0.28 0.47 -18.34
CA GLY A 53 -1.39 1.35 -18.66
C GLY A 53 -1.14 2.80 -18.29
N GLY A 54 0.13 3.18 -18.13
CA GLY A 54 0.49 4.53 -17.77
C GLY A 54 0.42 4.83 -16.29
N GLU A 55 0.26 3.82 -15.46
CA GLU A 55 0.18 4.01 -14.01
C GLU A 55 1.52 3.72 -13.36
N GLU A 56 1.93 4.59 -12.45
CA GLU A 56 3.08 4.34 -11.59
C GLU A 56 2.75 3.23 -10.61
N GLY A 57 3.77 2.66 -10.04
CA GLY A 57 3.60 1.61 -9.06
C GLY A 57 4.66 1.65 -7.99
N TYR A 58 4.60 0.65 -7.13
CA TYR A 58 5.55 0.51 -6.03
C TYR A 58 5.97 -0.93 -5.89
N ALA A 59 7.21 -1.14 -5.46
CA ALA A 59 7.62 -2.42 -4.92
C ALA A 59 7.42 -2.36 -3.42
N LEU A 60 6.73 -3.35 -2.88
CA LEU A 60 6.38 -3.40 -1.46
C LEU A 60 7.07 -4.59 -0.82
N GLU A 61 7.64 -4.36 0.34
CA GLU A 61 8.14 -5.45 1.17
C GLU A 61 7.08 -5.77 2.21
N VAL A 62 6.66 -7.03 2.23
CA VAL A 62 5.60 -7.50 3.11
C VAL A 62 6.23 -8.31 4.22
N PHE A 63 5.85 -7.99 5.46
CA PHE A 63 6.41 -8.64 6.64
C PHE A 63 5.32 -9.40 7.38
N ASN A 64 5.71 -10.48 8.06
CA ASN A 64 4.80 -11.08 9.01
C ASN A 64 4.80 -10.27 10.30
N ALA A 65 4.03 -10.71 11.27
CA ALA A 65 3.79 -9.94 12.49
C ALA A 65 5.04 -9.80 13.36
N VAL A 66 6.03 -10.66 13.17
CA VAL A 66 7.26 -10.56 13.95
C VAL A 66 8.40 -9.94 13.15
N GLY A 67 8.08 -9.34 12.01
CA GLY A 67 9.05 -8.54 11.29
C GLY A 67 9.89 -9.29 10.27
N GLU A 68 9.52 -10.52 9.94
CA GLU A 68 10.24 -11.26 8.92
C GLU A 68 9.66 -10.96 7.55
N THR A 69 10.53 -10.73 6.57
CA THR A 69 10.08 -10.50 5.20
C THR A 69 9.51 -11.79 4.63
N ILE A 70 8.27 -11.73 4.16
CA ILE A 70 7.63 -12.89 3.57
C ILE A 70 7.42 -12.74 2.07
N ALA A 71 7.49 -11.53 1.54
CA ALA A 71 7.33 -11.33 0.11
C ALA A 71 7.77 -9.93 -0.27
N VAL A 72 8.15 -9.78 -1.53
CA VAL A 72 8.30 -8.47 -2.16
C VAL A 72 7.43 -8.51 -3.40
N VAL A 73 6.49 -7.56 -3.50
CA VAL A 73 5.50 -7.58 -4.58
C VAL A 73 5.48 -6.23 -5.27
N MET A 74 5.11 -6.22 -6.54
CA MET A 74 4.97 -4.99 -7.30
C MET A 74 3.50 -4.74 -7.53
N VAL A 75 3.06 -3.52 -7.23
CA VAL A 75 1.65 -3.18 -7.26
C VAL A 75 1.47 -1.82 -7.91
N PRO A 76 0.30 -1.57 -8.53
CA PRO A 76 0.02 -0.22 -9.04
C PRO A 76 -0.21 0.75 -7.88
N ALA A 77 0.05 2.01 -8.14
CA ALA A 77 -0.07 3.04 -7.11
C ALA A 77 -1.47 3.08 -6.51
N SER A 78 -2.48 2.77 -7.30
CA SER A 78 -3.88 2.79 -6.83
C SER A 78 -4.17 1.69 -5.82
N ALA A 79 -3.28 0.70 -5.70
CA ALA A 79 -3.50 -0.41 -4.78
C ALA A 79 -3.06 -0.12 -3.36
N VAL A 80 -2.47 1.05 -3.10
CA VAL A 80 -1.96 1.36 -1.76
C VAL A 80 -2.43 2.74 -1.33
N LYS A 81 -2.45 2.93 -0.01
CA LYS A 81 -2.69 4.24 0.58
C LYS A 81 -1.81 4.39 1.80
N PRO A 82 -1.41 5.61 2.14
CA PRO A 82 -0.67 5.82 3.39
C PRO A 82 -1.55 5.50 4.59
N LEU A 83 -0.93 5.11 5.68
CA LEU A 83 -1.63 4.93 6.94
C LEU A 83 -1.91 6.31 7.54
N THR A 84 -3.01 6.42 8.27
CA THR A 84 -3.40 7.67 8.90
C THR A 84 -3.49 7.50 10.41
N GLU A 85 -3.48 8.63 11.12
CA GLU A 85 -3.43 8.59 12.58
C GLU A 85 -4.73 8.13 13.20
N ASP A 86 -5.81 8.06 12.42
CA ASP A 86 -7.09 7.58 12.94
C ASP A 86 -7.37 6.12 12.58
N GLU A 87 -6.34 5.39 12.17
CA GLU A 87 -6.45 3.97 11.83
C GLU A 87 -5.78 3.11 12.87
N ILE A 88 -6.29 1.89 13.02
CA ILE A 88 -5.72 0.89 13.91
C ILE A 88 -5.34 -0.32 13.08
N LEU A 89 -4.13 -0.85 13.32
CA LEU A 89 -3.69 -2.04 12.62
C LEU A 89 -4.40 -3.27 13.16
N GLN A 90 -4.70 -4.21 12.26
CA GLN A 90 -5.39 -5.44 12.60
C GLN A 90 -4.49 -6.64 12.35
N VAL A 91 -4.72 -7.70 13.09
CA VAL A 91 -3.99 -8.95 12.94
C VAL A 91 -4.87 -9.97 12.23
N ARG A 92 -4.33 -10.62 11.22
CA ARG A 92 -4.99 -11.73 10.57
C ARG A 92 -3.98 -12.85 10.35
N PRO A 93 -4.40 -14.11 10.30
CA PRO A 93 -3.47 -15.19 9.97
C PRO A 93 -3.07 -15.12 8.50
N LEU A 94 -1.85 -15.57 8.23
CA LEU A 94 -1.37 -15.62 6.86
C LEU A 94 -2.17 -16.63 6.05
N SER A 95 -2.47 -17.78 6.66
CA SER A 95 -3.28 -18.79 6.02
C SER A 95 -4.56 -18.89 6.79
N PRO A 96 -5.64 -18.69 6.11
CA PRO A 96 -6.88 -18.88 6.84
C PRO A 96 -7.11 -20.35 7.00
N THR A 97 -6.83 -21.18 7.21
CA THR A 97 -7.02 -22.44 7.37
C THR A 97 -7.30 -23.12 7.83
N GLU A 98 -7.24 -23.50 7.79
CA GLU A 98 -7.50 -24.25 8.10
C GLU A 98 -7.69 -24.66 8.78
#